data_ecf86cb6414e1fd656599c8a169aa8a0
#
_entry.id   ecf86cb6414e1fd656599c8a169aa8a0
#
_cell.length_a   1.000
_cell.length_b   1.000
_cell.length_c   1.000
_cell.angle_alpha   90.00
_cell.angle_beta   90.00
_cell.angle_gamma   90.00
#
_symmetry.space_group_name_H-M   'P 1'
#
loop_
_entity.id
_entity.type
_entity.pdbx_description
1 polymer ?
#
loop_
_entity_poly.entity_id
_entity_poly.type
_entity_poly.pdbx_seq_one_letter_code
_entity_poly.pdbx_strand_id
1 'polypeptide(L)'
;MIDVCELTKFAASGKVLRLVMDIAAALERYKIAMEGPDGIRLRKLNRIRTIRGTTAIEGNTLTEAQVTAILAGRRVAGSKREIDEVKGAFAAYAAVEKLNPLSSKDLMKTHALMTKGLVDRPGKWRNCNVGVFNAQGKAMHHAPPWDHVPFLMKDLFAWLRRSKEVPLVKSCIFHFVFETIHPFPDGNGRMGRLWQTAILGKWNPLFYAAPVENMVYSHQRQYYRALHRSQVTGDAAPFVEFMLDVILRTIKAKDAQRLRRIGPDKGGRWEVAKRSPIPPRGRPASC
;
A
#
# COMPACT_ATOMS: atom_id res chain seq x y z
N MET A 1 -19.04 -3.19 -21.77
CA MET A 1 -19.39 -3.15 -20.33
C MET A 1 -18.18 -3.70 -19.58
N ILE A 2 -17.69 -3.03 -18.52
CA ILE A 2 -16.60 -3.55 -17.71
C ILE A 2 -17.12 -4.77 -16.95
N ASP A 3 -16.40 -5.90 -17.06
CA ASP A 3 -16.70 -7.15 -16.37
C ASP A 3 -15.58 -7.49 -15.40
N VAL A 4 -15.93 -7.75 -14.16
CA VAL A 4 -14.97 -8.14 -13.12
C VAL A 4 -14.29 -9.47 -13.47
N CYS A 5 -14.99 -10.41 -14.10
CA CYS A 5 -14.40 -11.67 -14.53
C CYS A 5 -13.27 -11.45 -15.53
N GLU A 6 -13.43 -10.50 -16.46
CA GLU A 6 -12.38 -10.13 -17.41
C GLU A 6 -11.21 -9.43 -16.71
N LEU A 7 -11.48 -8.46 -15.83
CA LEU A 7 -10.44 -7.71 -15.10
C LEU A 7 -9.64 -8.57 -14.12
N THR A 8 -10.23 -9.67 -13.65
CA THR A 8 -9.54 -10.61 -12.74
C THR A 8 -8.79 -11.72 -13.49
N LYS A 9 -8.84 -11.76 -14.82
CA LYS A 9 -8.02 -12.67 -15.60
C LYS A 9 -6.55 -12.41 -15.34
N PHE A 10 -5.84 -13.47 -15.07
CA PHE A 10 -4.43 -13.44 -14.73
C PHE A 10 -3.75 -14.72 -15.16
N ALA A 11 -2.68 -14.61 -15.94
CA ALA A 11 -1.82 -15.72 -16.27
C ALA A 11 -0.51 -15.62 -15.50
N ALA A 12 -0.24 -16.59 -14.63
CA ALA A 12 0.97 -16.60 -13.83
C ALA A 12 2.21 -16.77 -14.72
N SER A 13 3.06 -15.74 -14.80
CA SER A 13 4.36 -15.84 -15.47
C SER A 13 5.39 -16.51 -14.56
N GLY A 14 6.47 -17.07 -15.16
CA GLY A 14 7.60 -17.58 -14.38
C GLY A 14 8.24 -16.53 -13.46
N LYS A 15 8.08 -15.23 -13.77
CA LYS A 15 8.51 -14.12 -12.91
C LYS A 15 7.61 -14.01 -11.66
N VAL A 16 6.30 -14.11 -11.82
CA VAL A 16 5.36 -14.10 -10.69
C VAL A 16 5.63 -15.26 -9.74
N LEU A 17 5.82 -16.47 -10.28
CA LEU A 17 6.14 -17.65 -9.47
C LEU A 17 7.42 -17.43 -8.64
N ARG A 18 8.48 -16.93 -9.26
CA ARG A 18 9.73 -16.60 -8.54
C ARG A 18 9.51 -15.55 -7.46
N LEU A 19 8.77 -14.47 -7.75
CA LEU A 19 8.49 -13.42 -6.76
C LEU A 19 7.72 -13.96 -5.56
N VAL A 20 6.72 -14.83 -5.78
CA VAL A 20 5.96 -15.46 -4.70
C VAL A 20 6.87 -16.34 -3.82
N MET A 21 7.73 -17.16 -4.44
CA MET A 21 8.69 -17.98 -3.71
C MET A 21 9.71 -17.14 -2.92
N ASP A 22 10.24 -16.09 -3.54
CA ASP A 22 11.20 -15.16 -2.91
C ASP A 22 10.59 -14.41 -1.73
N ILE A 23 9.30 -14.00 -1.83
CA ILE A 23 8.57 -13.36 -0.74
C ILE A 23 8.39 -14.36 0.40
N ALA A 24 7.96 -15.59 0.12
CA ALA A 24 7.79 -16.62 1.15
C ALA A 24 9.12 -16.87 1.91
N ALA A 25 10.23 -17.02 1.20
CA ALA A 25 11.55 -17.20 1.81
C ALA A 25 12.02 -15.97 2.62
N ALA A 26 11.68 -14.75 2.17
CA ALA A 26 12.05 -13.52 2.85
C ALA A 26 11.20 -13.27 4.12
N LEU A 27 9.96 -13.76 4.17
CA LEU A 27 9.06 -13.60 5.31
C LEU A 27 9.61 -14.21 6.59
N GLU A 28 10.32 -15.35 6.50
CA GLU A 28 10.92 -15.99 7.68
C GLU A 28 11.99 -15.08 8.32
N ARG A 29 12.87 -14.47 7.53
CA ARG A 29 13.85 -13.50 8.03
C ARG A 29 13.19 -12.25 8.58
N TYR A 30 12.15 -11.76 7.90
CA TYR A 30 11.38 -10.60 8.35
C TYR A 30 10.68 -10.88 9.69
N LYS A 31 10.16 -12.10 9.90
CA LYS A 31 9.58 -12.54 11.17
C LYS A 31 10.59 -12.43 12.32
N ILE A 32 11.79 -12.96 12.13
CA ILE A 32 12.86 -12.89 13.14
C ILE A 32 13.15 -11.44 13.53
N ALA A 33 13.25 -10.54 12.54
CA ALA A 33 13.47 -9.11 12.78
C ALA A 33 12.32 -8.44 13.54
N MET A 34 11.08 -8.84 13.27
CA MET A 34 9.87 -8.27 13.89
C MET A 34 9.58 -8.81 15.29
N GLU A 35 10.04 -10.00 15.60
CA GLU A 35 9.91 -10.65 16.92
C GLU A 35 11.13 -10.37 17.83
N GLY A 36 12.22 -9.87 17.26
CA GLY A 36 13.43 -9.53 18.00
C GLY A 36 13.28 -8.32 18.93
N PRO A 37 14.35 -7.96 19.69
CA PRO A 37 14.32 -6.90 20.70
C PRO A 37 13.84 -5.54 20.19
N ASP A 38 14.11 -5.22 18.94
CA ASP A 38 13.70 -3.98 18.28
C ASP A 38 12.29 -4.05 17.62
N GLY A 39 11.59 -5.17 17.70
CA GLY A 39 10.36 -5.42 16.96
C GLY A 39 9.23 -4.42 17.26
N ILE A 40 9.04 -4.02 18.52
CA ILE A 40 8.04 -3.01 18.92
C ILE A 40 8.33 -1.67 18.24
N ARG A 41 9.58 -1.27 18.25
CA ARG A 41 10.03 -0.02 17.66
C ARG A 41 9.92 -0.06 16.14
N LEU A 42 10.28 -1.16 15.50
CA LEU A 42 10.13 -1.38 14.07
C LEU A 42 8.65 -1.28 13.64
N ARG A 43 7.74 -1.90 14.38
CA ARG A 43 6.29 -1.79 14.12
C ARG A 43 5.81 -0.35 14.20
N LYS A 44 6.23 0.42 15.23
CA LYS A 44 5.88 1.83 15.36
C LYS A 44 6.40 2.67 14.19
N LEU A 45 7.67 2.51 13.82
CA LEU A 45 8.28 3.22 12.69
C LEU A 45 7.62 2.87 11.37
N ASN A 46 7.31 1.60 11.16
CA ASN A 46 6.63 1.12 9.96
C ASN A 46 5.23 1.68 9.82
N ARG A 47 4.48 1.78 10.93
CA ARG A 47 3.17 2.43 10.93
C ARG A 47 3.27 3.89 10.47
N ILE A 48 4.24 4.65 10.97
CA ILE A 48 4.47 6.03 10.52
C ILE A 48 4.77 6.07 9.03
N ARG A 49 5.64 5.19 8.53
CA ARG A 49 6.01 5.10 7.12
C ARG A 49 4.84 4.69 6.23
N THR A 50 4.00 3.76 6.68
CA THR A 50 2.75 3.39 6.00
C THR A 50 1.82 4.59 5.85
N ILE A 51 1.54 5.32 6.96
CA ILE A 51 0.66 6.49 6.93
C ILE A 51 1.23 7.58 6.02
N ARG A 52 2.51 7.93 6.20
CA ARG A 52 3.16 8.91 5.33
C ARG A 52 3.15 8.46 3.87
N GLY A 53 3.51 7.20 3.58
CA GLY A 53 3.56 6.68 2.22
C GLY A 53 2.19 6.75 1.52
N THR A 54 1.13 6.26 2.19
CA THR A 54 -0.21 6.24 1.58
C THR A 54 -0.79 7.63 1.33
N THR A 55 -0.50 8.62 2.20
CA THR A 55 -0.95 10.01 1.99
C THR A 55 -0.09 10.75 0.97
N ALA A 56 1.23 10.52 0.97
CA ALA A 56 2.15 11.16 0.03
C ALA A 56 1.93 10.73 -1.43
N ILE A 57 1.48 9.50 -1.69
CA ILE A 57 1.07 9.05 -3.04
C ILE A 57 -0.07 9.93 -3.57
N GLU A 58 -0.96 10.40 -2.71
CA GLU A 58 -2.08 11.28 -3.07
C GLU A 58 -1.73 12.79 -3.03
N GLY A 59 -0.45 13.11 -2.90
CA GLY A 59 0.04 14.49 -2.95
C GLY A 59 0.18 15.19 -1.60
N ASN A 60 -0.04 14.52 -0.47
CA ASN A 60 0.21 15.09 0.85
C ASN A 60 1.72 15.35 1.05
N THR A 61 2.08 16.55 1.47
CA THR A 61 3.48 17.01 1.52
C THR A 61 4.11 16.88 2.92
N LEU A 62 3.34 16.44 3.92
CA LEU A 62 3.82 16.34 5.30
C LEU A 62 5.00 15.35 5.41
N THR A 63 6.03 15.78 6.11
CA THR A 63 7.24 14.99 6.36
C THR A 63 7.00 13.87 7.38
N GLU A 64 7.87 12.87 7.43
CA GLU A 64 7.79 11.79 8.42
C GLU A 64 7.83 12.34 9.87
N ALA A 65 8.58 13.43 10.11
CA ALA A 65 8.61 14.09 11.42
C ALA A 65 7.26 14.74 11.77
N GLN A 66 6.61 15.43 10.81
CA GLN A 66 5.29 16.03 11.01
C GLN A 66 4.22 14.95 11.22
N VAL A 67 4.21 13.89 10.41
CA VAL A 67 3.32 12.74 10.62
C VAL A 67 3.52 12.14 12.01
N THR A 68 4.77 11.93 12.43
CA THR A 68 5.09 11.45 13.80
C THR A 68 4.53 12.37 14.88
N ALA A 69 4.66 13.69 14.70
CA ALA A 69 4.15 14.69 15.64
C ALA A 69 2.61 14.66 15.71
N ILE A 70 1.91 14.56 14.57
CA ILE A 70 0.44 14.42 14.51
C ILE A 70 -0.02 13.17 15.27
N LEU A 71 0.64 12.03 15.03
CA LEU A 71 0.31 10.76 15.70
C LEU A 71 0.60 10.79 17.22
N ALA A 72 1.50 11.67 17.65
CA ALA A 72 1.76 11.96 19.07
C ALA A 72 0.85 13.06 19.66
N GLY A 73 -0.18 13.51 18.95
CA GLY A 73 -1.12 14.54 19.38
C GLY A 73 -0.55 15.97 19.39
N ARG A 74 0.63 16.20 18.79
CA ARG A 74 1.27 17.52 18.73
C ARG A 74 0.77 18.32 17.54
N ARG A 75 0.75 19.65 17.68
CA ARG A 75 0.44 20.58 16.59
C ARG A 75 1.62 20.64 15.61
N VAL A 76 1.29 20.72 14.32
CA VAL A 76 2.26 20.87 13.22
C VAL A 76 1.81 21.98 12.26
N ALA A 77 2.76 22.58 11.57
CA ALA A 77 2.46 23.43 10.43
C ALA A 77 2.07 22.55 9.23
N GLY A 78 0.94 22.86 8.59
CA GLY A 78 0.38 22.14 7.44
C GLY A 78 -1.06 22.55 7.21
N SER A 79 -1.60 22.26 6.03
CA SER A 79 -3.01 22.52 5.75
C SER A 79 -3.91 21.63 6.61
N LYS A 80 -5.10 22.13 6.96
CA LYS A 80 -6.08 21.33 7.70
C LYS A 80 -6.40 20.02 6.97
N ARG A 81 -6.53 20.06 5.64
CA ARG A 81 -6.81 18.90 4.79
C ARG A 81 -5.72 17.83 4.94
N GLU A 82 -4.44 18.20 4.81
CA GLU A 82 -3.32 17.27 4.93
C GLU A 82 -3.24 16.61 6.32
N ILE A 83 -3.49 17.40 7.38
CA ILE A 83 -3.52 16.89 8.75
C ILE A 83 -4.69 15.92 8.94
N ASP A 84 -5.87 16.23 8.40
CA ASP A 84 -7.06 15.37 8.50
C ASP A 84 -6.87 14.08 7.67
N GLU A 85 -6.20 14.13 6.52
CA GLU A 85 -5.80 12.95 5.73
C GLU A 85 -4.90 12.00 6.53
N VAL A 86 -3.89 12.52 7.21
CA VAL A 86 -2.99 11.73 8.07
C VAL A 86 -3.76 11.10 9.24
N LYS A 87 -4.63 11.86 9.91
CA LYS A 87 -5.46 11.36 11.02
C LYS A 87 -6.44 10.28 10.55
N GLY A 88 -7.10 10.49 9.41
CA GLY A 88 -8.02 9.52 8.81
C GLY A 88 -7.31 8.23 8.41
N ALA A 89 -6.16 8.34 7.73
CA ALA A 89 -5.34 7.18 7.39
C ALA A 89 -4.89 6.43 8.65
N PHE A 90 -4.43 7.13 9.69
CA PHE A 90 -4.05 6.51 10.95
C PHE A 90 -5.21 5.75 11.60
N ALA A 91 -6.40 6.35 11.68
CA ALA A 91 -7.58 5.70 12.24
C ALA A 91 -7.97 4.43 11.47
N ALA A 92 -7.94 4.48 10.14
CA ALA A 92 -8.26 3.35 9.28
C ALA A 92 -7.23 2.21 9.42
N TYR A 93 -5.92 2.51 9.38
CA TYR A 93 -4.87 1.51 9.56
C TYR A 93 -4.80 0.96 11.01
N ALA A 94 -5.20 1.72 12.02
CA ALA A 94 -5.31 1.21 13.38
C ALA A 94 -6.39 0.14 13.54
N ALA A 95 -7.41 0.18 12.68
CA ALA A 95 -8.50 -0.80 12.68
C ALA A 95 -8.23 -2.04 11.80
N VAL A 96 -7.18 -2.03 10.95
CA VAL A 96 -6.99 -3.00 9.86
C VAL A 96 -6.97 -4.47 10.31
N GLU A 97 -6.40 -4.76 11.47
CA GLU A 97 -6.32 -6.13 12.01
C GLU A 97 -7.70 -6.72 12.38
N LYS A 98 -8.67 -5.83 12.69
CA LYS A 98 -10.03 -6.20 13.09
C LYS A 98 -10.99 -6.32 11.91
N LEU A 99 -10.57 -5.92 10.71
CA LEU A 99 -11.41 -5.94 9.53
C LEU A 99 -11.58 -7.37 8.99
N ASN A 100 -12.78 -7.63 8.47
CA ASN A 100 -12.99 -8.77 7.59
C ASN A 100 -12.76 -8.32 6.13
N PRO A 101 -11.65 -8.72 5.49
CA PRO A 101 -11.36 -8.30 4.13
C PRO A 101 -12.34 -8.84 3.08
N LEU A 102 -13.20 -9.79 3.45
CA LEU A 102 -14.26 -10.33 2.59
C LEU A 102 -15.59 -9.55 2.71
N SER A 103 -15.64 -8.49 3.54
CA SER A 103 -16.82 -7.70 3.85
C SER A 103 -16.79 -6.33 3.18
N SER A 104 -17.69 -6.10 2.20
CA SER A 104 -17.88 -4.77 1.62
C SER A 104 -18.40 -3.76 2.64
N LYS A 105 -19.14 -4.21 3.67
CA LYS A 105 -19.61 -3.37 4.77
C LYS A 105 -18.44 -2.82 5.59
N ASP A 106 -17.42 -3.65 5.85
CA ASP A 106 -16.21 -3.21 6.56
C ASP A 106 -15.39 -2.26 5.70
N LEU A 107 -15.32 -2.49 4.38
CA LEU A 107 -14.69 -1.55 3.45
C LEU A 107 -15.34 -0.18 3.51
N MET A 108 -16.67 -0.10 3.48
CA MET A 108 -17.40 1.17 3.57
C MET A 108 -17.17 1.88 4.91
N LYS A 109 -17.20 1.13 6.03
CA LYS A 109 -16.89 1.68 7.36
C LYS A 109 -15.47 2.22 7.44
N THR A 110 -14.51 1.49 6.86
CA THR A 110 -13.11 1.90 6.84
C THR A 110 -12.89 3.14 5.99
N HIS A 111 -13.56 3.22 4.84
CA HIS A 111 -13.57 4.44 4.03
C HIS A 111 -14.13 5.63 4.82
N ALA A 112 -15.21 5.44 5.58
CA ALA A 112 -15.77 6.50 6.41
C ALA A 112 -14.78 6.99 7.48
N LEU A 113 -13.99 6.09 8.08
CA LEU A 113 -12.91 6.47 9.02
C LEU A 113 -11.80 7.24 8.31
N MET A 114 -11.37 6.76 7.12
CA MET A 114 -10.26 7.32 6.37
C MET A 114 -10.55 8.70 5.82
N THR A 115 -11.79 8.97 5.44
CA THR A 115 -12.20 10.20 4.74
C THR A 115 -13.06 11.12 5.58
N LYS A 116 -13.12 10.90 6.91
CA LYS A 116 -13.89 11.74 7.83
C LYS A 116 -13.45 13.20 7.74
N GLY A 117 -14.40 14.09 7.41
CA GLY A 117 -14.13 15.52 7.24
C GLY A 117 -13.43 15.91 5.92
N LEU A 118 -13.23 14.95 5.01
CA LEU A 118 -12.58 15.18 3.71
C LEU A 118 -13.55 15.11 2.53
N VAL A 119 -14.66 14.37 2.69
CA VAL A 119 -15.69 14.17 1.67
C VAL A 119 -17.09 14.32 2.29
N ASP A 120 -18.07 14.68 1.47
CA ASP A 120 -19.47 14.90 1.94
C ASP A 120 -20.17 13.60 2.33
N ARG A 121 -19.83 12.48 1.69
CA ARG A 121 -20.48 11.18 1.86
C ARG A 121 -19.50 10.07 2.23
N PRO A 122 -18.87 10.12 3.43
CA PRO A 122 -17.93 9.11 3.87
C PRO A 122 -18.59 7.71 3.93
N GLY A 123 -17.91 6.69 3.41
CA GLY A 123 -18.42 5.31 3.43
C GLY A 123 -19.58 5.03 2.48
N LYS A 124 -19.79 5.86 1.47
CA LYS A 124 -20.80 5.66 0.42
C LYS A 124 -20.14 5.60 -0.95
N TRP A 125 -20.69 4.74 -1.82
CA TRP A 125 -20.30 4.74 -3.23
C TRP A 125 -20.55 6.10 -3.86
N ARG A 126 -19.73 6.46 -4.85
CA ARG A 126 -19.97 7.66 -5.65
C ARG A 126 -21.32 7.58 -6.37
N ASN A 127 -21.89 8.74 -6.61
CA ASN A 127 -23.16 8.92 -7.29
C ASN A 127 -23.03 9.82 -8.53
N CYS A 128 -21.81 9.98 -9.01
CA CYS A 128 -21.48 10.69 -10.23
C CYS A 128 -20.35 9.97 -10.97
N ASN A 129 -20.23 10.25 -12.26
CA ASN A 129 -19.13 9.74 -13.05
C ASN A 129 -17.86 10.49 -12.72
N VAL A 130 -16.74 9.76 -12.65
CA VAL A 130 -15.42 10.30 -12.35
C VAL A 130 -14.42 9.83 -13.39
N GLY A 131 -13.44 10.68 -13.71
CA GLY A 131 -12.24 10.32 -14.45
C GLY A 131 -11.04 10.32 -13.52
N VAL A 132 -10.09 9.44 -13.75
CA VAL A 132 -8.77 9.48 -13.11
C VAL A 132 -7.84 10.28 -14.01
N PHE A 133 -7.33 11.41 -13.51
CA PHE A 133 -6.47 12.31 -14.25
C PHE A 133 -5.06 12.30 -13.66
N ASN A 134 -4.06 12.47 -14.51
CA ASN A 134 -2.69 12.71 -14.03
C ASN A 134 -2.50 14.16 -13.58
N ALA A 135 -1.31 14.46 -13.04
CA ALA A 135 -0.96 15.81 -12.58
C ALA A 135 -1.00 16.88 -13.71
N GLN A 136 -0.99 16.49 -14.99
CA GLN A 136 -1.09 17.36 -16.15
C GLN A 136 -2.55 17.49 -16.68
N GLY A 137 -3.54 16.96 -15.95
CA GLY A 137 -4.95 17.01 -16.34
C GLY A 137 -5.35 16.05 -17.47
N LYS A 138 -4.45 15.16 -17.92
CA LYS A 138 -4.76 14.15 -18.93
C LYS A 138 -5.53 12.99 -18.30
N ALA A 139 -6.67 12.62 -18.89
CA ALA A 139 -7.42 11.44 -18.47
C ALA A 139 -6.54 10.19 -18.62
N MET A 140 -6.33 9.47 -17.52
CA MET A 140 -5.59 8.23 -17.46
C MET A 140 -6.50 7.02 -17.52
N HIS A 141 -7.70 7.15 -16.98
CA HIS A 141 -8.70 6.11 -16.93
C HIS A 141 -10.10 6.73 -16.77
N HIS A 142 -11.09 6.20 -17.49
CA HIS A 142 -12.50 6.49 -17.26
C HIS A 142 -13.08 5.37 -16.41
N ALA A 143 -13.42 5.71 -15.16
CA ALA A 143 -14.09 4.77 -14.28
C ALA A 143 -15.46 4.36 -14.85
N PRO A 144 -15.98 3.16 -14.54
CA PRO A 144 -17.32 2.74 -14.97
C PRO A 144 -18.40 3.74 -14.58
N PRO A 145 -19.57 3.74 -15.22
CA PRO A 145 -20.72 4.52 -14.77
C PRO A 145 -21.02 4.28 -13.29
N TRP A 146 -21.41 5.34 -12.59
CA TRP A 146 -21.59 5.29 -11.13
C TRP A 146 -22.67 4.31 -10.66
N ASP A 147 -23.73 4.15 -11.44
CA ASP A 147 -24.83 3.23 -11.20
C ASP A 147 -24.43 1.75 -11.33
N HIS A 148 -23.33 1.44 -12.03
CA HIS A 148 -22.75 0.11 -12.09
C HIS A 148 -21.87 -0.24 -10.90
N VAL A 149 -21.38 0.76 -10.13
CA VAL A 149 -20.43 0.54 -9.03
C VAL A 149 -20.92 -0.47 -7.99
N PRO A 150 -22.17 -0.45 -7.51
CA PRO A 150 -22.64 -1.42 -6.51
C PRO A 150 -22.55 -2.88 -7.02
N PHE A 151 -22.86 -3.10 -8.29
CA PHE A 151 -22.83 -4.44 -8.93
C PHE A 151 -21.38 -4.90 -9.10
N LEU A 152 -20.51 -4.05 -9.64
CA LEU A 152 -19.09 -4.37 -9.84
C LEU A 152 -18.40 -4.67 -8.51
N MET A 153 -18.70 -3.91 -7.45
CA MET A 153 -18.15 -4.17 -6.11
C MET A 153 -18.69 -5.48 -5.52
N LYS A 154 -19.96 -5.79 -5.70
CA LYS A 154 -20.54 -7.09 -5.30
C LYS A 154 -19.81 -8.25 -5.99
N ASP A 155 -19.55 -8.14 -7.29
CA ASP A 155 -18.85 -9.15 -8.07
C ASP A 155 -17.38 -9.28 -7.69
N LEU A 156 -16.68 -8.15 -7.43
CA LEU A 156 -15.30 -8.16 -6.93
C LEU A 156 -15.19 -8.88 -5.58
N PHE A 157 -16.10 -8.63 -4.65
CA PHE A 157 -16.13 -9.35 -3.37
C PHE A 157 -16.53 -10.82 -3.51
N ALA A 158 -17.40 -11.15 -4.47
CA ALA A 158 -17.73 -12.53 -4.80
C ALA A 158 -16.52 -13.28 -5.36
N TRP A 159 -15.78 -12.65 -6.26
CA TRP A 159 -14.50 -13.16 -6.78
C TRP A 159 -13.49 -13.36 -5.65
N LEU A 160 -13.31 -12.37 -4.76
CA LEU A 160 -12.36 -12.44 -3.66
C LEU A 160 -12.62 -13.64 -2.74
N ARG A 161 -13.89 -14.00 -2.51
CA ARG A 161 -14.28 -15.17 -1.72
C ARG A 161 -14.02 -16.50 -2.41
N ARG A 162 -14.21 -16.56 -3.74
CA ARG A 162 -14.16 -17.81 -4.54
C ARG A 162 -12.79 -18.08 -5.13
N SER A 163 -11.99 -17.05 -5.35
CA SER A 163 -10.69 -17.18 -6.02
C SER A 163 -9.77 -18.15 -5.28
N LYS A 164 -9.13 -19.03 -6.02
CA LYS A 164 -8.14 -20.00 -5.55
C LYS A 164 -6.70 -19.46 -5.65
N GLU A 165 -6.53 -18.24 -6.15
CA GLU A 165 -5.22 -17.59 -6.23
C GLU A 165 -4.58 -17.49 -4.84
N VAL A 166 -3.26 -17.62 -4.80
CA VAL A 166 -2.50 -17.41 -3.55
C VAL A 166 -2.70 -15.98 -3.02
N PRO A 167 -2.75 -15.77 -1.70
CA PRO A 167 -3.10 -14.47 -1.10
C PRO A 167 -2.28 -13.30 -1.62
N LEU A 168 -1.00 -13.50 -1.93
CA LEU A 168 -0.12 -12.49 -2.52
C LEU A 168 -0.67 -11.99 -3.86
N VAL A 169 -0.99 -12.90 -4.78
CA VAL A 169 -1.53 -12.57 -6.10
C VAL A 169 -2.95 -12.02 -5.98
N LYS A 170 -3.80 -12.68 -5.20
CA LYS A 170 -5.19 -12.28 -4.95
C LYS A 170 -5.31 -10.84 -4.46
N SER A 171 -4.44 -10.44 -3.53
CA SER A 171 -4.44 -9.09 -2.99
C SER A 171 -4.07 -8.03 -4.04
N CYS A 172 -3.13 -8.36 -4.93
CA CYS A 172 -2.72 -7.47 -6.01
C CYS A 172 -3.82 -7.33 -7.08
N ILE A 173 -4.49 -8.44 -7.46
CA ILE A 173 -5.61 -8.42 -8.41
C ILE A 173 -6.78 -7.60 -7.82
N PHE A 174 -7.13 -7.84 -6.55
CA PHE A 174 -8.17 -7.05 -5.88
C PHE A 174 -7.85 -5.55 -5.92
N HIS A 175 -6.63 -5.18 -5.59
CA HIS A 175 -6.18 -3.78 -5.61
C HIS A 175 -6.31 -3.18 -7.01
N PHE A 176 -5.85 -3.88 -8.05
CA PHE A 176 -5.97 -3.45 -9.45
C PHE A 176 -7.42 -3.21 -9.86
N VAL A 177 -8.30 -4.20 -9.63
CA VAL A 177 -9.71 -4.10 -10.02
C VAL A 177 -10.44 -3.02 -9.23
N PHE A 178 -10.14 -2.89 -7.94
CA PHE A 178 -10.68 -1.84 -7.10
C PHE A 178 -10.32 -0.44 -7.62
N GLU A 179 -9.05 -0.20 -8.00
CA GLU A 179 -8.61 1.07 -8.60
C GLU A 179 -9.26 1.31 -9.97
N THR A 180 -9.52 0.25 -10.73
CA THR A 180 -10.21 0.35 -12.04
C THR A 180 -11.68 0.69 -11.87
N ILE A 181 -12.38 0.12 -10.90
CA ILE A 181 -13.78 0.45 -10.56
C ILE A 181 -13.89 1.86 -10.01
N HIS A 182 -12.92 2.27 -9.19
CA HIS A 182 -12.85 3.58 -8.53
C HIS A 182 -14.14 3.95 -7.79
N PRO A 183 -14.55 3.13 -6.78
CA PRO A 183 -15.92 3.14 -6.29
C PRO A 183 -16.31 4.34 -5.43
N PHE A 184 -15.37 5.11 -4.91
CA PHE A 184 -15.62 6.25 -4.04
C PHE A 184 -15.38 7.58 -4.74
N PRO A 185 -15.96 8.70 -4.23
CA PRO A 185 -15.69 10.02 -4.79
C PRO A 185 -14.24 10.50 -4.55
N ASP A 186 -13.60 10.10 -3.45
CA ASP A 186 -12.19 10.34 -3.10
C ASP A 186 -11.69 9.21 -2.20
N GLY A 187 -10.36 9.06 -2.07
CA GLY A 187 -9.75 8.10 -1.17
C GLY A 187 -9.62 6.68 -1.73
N ASN A 188 -9.91 6.45 -3.02
CA ASN A 188 -9.79 5.13 -3.62
C ASN A 188 -8.37 4.57 -3.50
N GLY A 189 -7.34 5.30 -3.89
CA GLY A 189 -5.96 4.85 -3.80
C GLY A 189 -5.55 4.46 -2.37
N ARG A 190 -5.90 5.27 -1.38
CA ARG A 190 -5.66 4.97 0.05
C ARG A 190 -6.40 3.70 0.49
N MET A 191 -7.64 3.52 0.03
CA MET A 191 -8.45 2.33 0.34
C MET A 191 -7.94 1.07 -0.36
N GLY A 192 -7.57 1.14 -1.63
CA GLY A 192 -7.01 0.00 -2.38
C GLY A 192 -5.76 -0.55 -1.71
N ARG A 193 -4.83 0.32 -1.31
CA ARG A 193 -3.61 -0.05 -0.57
C ARG A 193 -3.93 -0.64 0.81
N LEU A 194 -4.80 0.00 1.59
CA LEU A 194 -5.21 -0.53 2.90
C LEU A 194 -5.89 -1.89 2.75
N TRP A 195 -6.75 -2.06 1.75
CA TRP A 195 -7.46 -3.33 1.56
C TRP A 195 -6.52 -4.45 1.13
N GLN A 196 -5.51 -4.14 0.31
CA GLN A 196 -4.42 -5.07 0.03
C GLN A 196 -3.72 -5.51 1.31
N THR A 197 -3.39 -4.56 2.20
CA THR A 197 -2.80 -4.85 3.52
C THR A 197 -3.73 -5.70 4.37
N ALA A 198 -5.05 -5.47 4.36
CA ALA A 198 -6.03 -6.28 5.08
C ALA A 198 -6.09 -7.73 4.58
N ILE A 199 -6.10 -7.92 3.26
CA ILE A 199 -6.09 -9.27 2.64
C ILE A 199 -4.80 -10.01 3.00
N LEU A 200 -3.65 -9.37 2.84
CA LEU A 200 -2.34 -9.96 3.15
C LEU A 200 -2.17 -10.23 4.63
N GLY A 201 -2.57 -9.30 5.50
CA GLY A 201 -2.45 -9.43 6.94
C GLY A 201 -3.34 -10.53 7.52
N LYS A 202 -4.50 -10.78 6.91
CA LYS A 202 -5.35 -11.91 7.29
C LYS A 202 -4.72 -13.26 6.98
N TRP A 203 -3.92 -13.34 5.93
CA TRP A 203 -3.13 -14.52 5.59
C TRP A 203 -1.86 -14.64 6.44
N ASN A 204 -1.10 -13.55 6.58
CA ASN A 204 0.11 -13.50 7.39
C ASN A 204 0.19 -12.15 8.14
N PRO A 205 0.04 -12.15 9.48
CA PRO A 205 -0.02 -10.94 10.31
C PRO A 205 1.20 -10.01 10.19
N LEU A 206 2.35 -10.49 9.71
CA LEU A 206 3.54 -9.67 9.46
C LEU A 206 3.27 -8.54 8.49
N PHE A 207 2.31 -8.71 7.56
CA PHE A 207 1.94 -7.68 6.60
C PHE A 207 1.24 -6.46 7.21
N TYR A 208 0.59 -6.59 8.36
CA TYR A 208 0.03 -5.43 9.06
C TYR A 208 1.11 -4.41 9.50
N ALA A 209 2.35 -4.88 9.62
CA ALA A 209 3.48 -4.05 10.00
C ALA A 209 4.47 -3.79 8.85
N ALA A 210 4.22 -4.28 7.64
CA ALA A 210 5.06 -4.07 6.48
C ALA A 210 4.67 -2.76 5.75
N PRO A 211 5.56 -1.74 5.65
CA PRO A 211 5.22 -0.45 5.05
C PRO A 211 5.30 -0.50 3.51
N VAL A 212 4.45 -1.34 2.90
CA VAL A 212 4.38 -1.51 1.44
C VAL A 212 4.09 -0.18 0.75
N GLU A 213 3.23 0.64 1.35
CA GLU A 213 2.82 1.96 0.86
C GLU A 213 4.01 2.93 0.72
N ASN A 214 4.95 2.88 1.66
CA ASN A 214 6.17 3.70 1.56
C ASN A 214 7.07 3.26 0.39
N MET A 215 7.10 1.96 0.08
CA MET A 215 7.84 1.45 -1.07
C MET A 215 7.11 1.81 -2.38
N VAL A 216 5.78 1.73 -2.42
CA VAL A 216 4.96 2.23 -3.55
C VAL A 216 5.25 3.71 -3.78
N TYR A 217 5.25 4.54 -2.73
CA TYR A 217 5.58 5.96 -2.83
C TYR A 217 6.96 6.19 -3.46
N SER A 218 7.97 5.44 -3.03
CA SER A 218 9.32 5.53 -3.60
C SER A 218 9.41 5.12 -5.08
N HIS A 219 8.40 4.40 -5.58
CA HIS A 219 8.30 3.92 -6.96
C HIS A 219 6.99 4.37 -7.63
N GLN A 220 6.47 5.54 -7.25
CA GLN A 220 5.13 6.02 -7.64
C GLN A 220 4.91 6.08 -9.15
N ARG A 221 5.93 6.51 -9.93
CA ARG A 221 5.83 6.54 -11.40
C ARG A 221 5.63 5.14 -12.00
N GLN A 222 6.33 4.14 -11.46
CA GLN A 222 6.21 2.74 -11.89
C GLN A 222 4.87 2.16 -11.48
N TYR A 223 4.36 2.50 -10.28
CA TYR A 223 3.03 2.13 -9.81
C TYR A 223 1.94 2.57 -10.77
N TYR A 224 1.88 3.85 -11.11
CA TYR A 224 0.87 4.35 -12.06
C TYR A 224 1.06 3.80 -13.47
N ARG A 225 2.30 3.58 -13.91
CA ARG A 225 2.58 2.95 -15.21
C ARG A 225 2.08 1.49 -15.26
N ALA A 226 2.31 0.72 -14.19
CA ALA A 226 1.85 -0.66 -14.11
C ALA A 226 0.32 -0.74 -14.09
N LEU A 227 -0.33 0.13 -13.28
CA LEU A 227 -1.78 0.24 -13.22
C LEU A 227 -2.37 0.56 -14.60
N HIS A 228 -1.87 1.62 -15.24
CA HIS A 228 -2.33 2.03 -16.59
C HIS A 228 -2.11 0.92 -17.63
N ARG A 229 -0.95 0.26 -17.63
CA ARG A 229 -0.67 -0.84 -18.55
C ARG A 229 -1.67 -1.96 -18.38
N SER A 230 -1.97 -2.37 -17.16
CA SER A 230 -2.97 -3.41 -16.88
C SER A 230 -4.37 -2.99 -17.31
N GLN A 231 -4.74 -1.72 -17.16
CA GLN A 231 -6.03 -1.19 -17.62
C GLN A 231 -6.15 -1.20 -19.15
N VAL A 232 -5.09 -0.86 -19.88
CA VAL A 232 -5.08 -0.83 -21.34
C VAL A 232 -5.10 -2.25 -21.94
N THR A 233 -4.38 -3.19 -21.32
CA THR A 233 -4.30 -4.57 -21.83
C THR A 233 -5.46 -5.46 -21.37
N GLY A 234 -6.23 -5.03 -20.35
CA GLY A 234 -7.23 -5.88 -19.70
C GLY A 234 -6.63 -7.07 -18.93
N ASP A 235 -5.32 -7.03 -18.60
CA ASP A 235 -4.59 -8.10 -17.92
C ASP A 235 -3.99 -7.57 -16.62
N ALA A 236 -4.29 -8.20 -15.49
CA ALA A 236 -3.77 -7.82 -14.19
C ALA A 236 -2.26 -8.08 -14.03
N ALA A 237 -1.64 -8.91 -14.89
CA ALA A 237 -0.26 -9.37 -14.73
C ALA A 237 0.78 -8.25 -14.58
N PRO A 238 0.79 -7.17 -15.37
CA PRO A 238 1.75 -6.07 -15.20
C PRO A 238 1.69 -5.43 -13.80
N PHE A 239 0.47 -5.23 -13.27
CA PHE A 239 0.28 -4.66 -11.95
C PHE A 239 0.64 -5.65 -10.83
N VAL A 240 0.27 -6.92 -10.99
CA VAL A 240 0.63 -8.00 -10.04
C VAL A 240 2.14 -8.13 -9.94
N GLU A 241 2.86 -8.21 -11.06
CA GLU A 241 4.33 -8.29 -11.08
C GLU A 241 4.98 -7.11 -10.38
N PHE A 242 4.50 -5.89 -10.62
CA PHE A 242 5.00 -4.68 -9.97
C PHE A 242 4.77 -4.74 -8.46
N MET A 243 3.55 -5.06 -8.02
CA MET A 243 3.21 -5.08 -6.59
C MET A 243 3.95 -6.18 -5.84
N LEU A 244 4.13 -7.36 -6.43
CA LEU A 244 4.94 -8.42 -5.82
C LEU A 244 6.41 -8.02 -5.68
N ASP A 245 7.00 -7.34 -6.67
CA ASP A 245 8.36 -6.79 -6.56
C ASP A 245 8.47 -5.74 -5.44
N VAL A 246 7.49 -4.85 -5.32
CA VAL A 246 7.39 -3.85 -4.24
C VAL A 246 7.28 -4.52 -2.86
N ILE A 247 6.45 -5.55 -2.72
CA ILE A 247 6.31 -6.33 -1.49
C ILE A 247 7.64 -7.00 -1.13
N LEU A 248 8.29 -7.66 -2.08
CA LEU A 248 9.59 -8.31 -1.88
C LEU A 248 10.66 -7.31 -1.42
N ARG A 249 10.75 -6.16 -2.08
CA ARG A 249 11.67 -5.07 -1.70
C ARG A 249 11.37 -4.54 -0.30
N THR A 250 10.10 -4.38 0.05
CA THR A 250 9.68 -3.92 1.38
C THR A 250 10.15 -4.87 2.47
N ILE A 251 9.97 -6.17 2.26
CA ILE A 251 10.39 -7.20 3.22
C ILE A 251 11.91 -7.26 3.32
N LYS A 252 12.63 -7.27 2.17
CA LYS A 252 14.10 -7.31 2.11
C LYS A 252 14.77 -6.03 2.63
N ALA A 253 14.18 -4.86 2.45
CA ALA A 253 14.76 -3.58 2.91
C ALA A 253 14.99 -3.53 4.43
N LYS A 254 14.36 -4.40 5.18
CA LYS A 254 14.50 -4.51 6.64
C LYS A 254 15.71 -5.31 7.08
N ASP A 255 16.17 -6.25 6.28
CA ASP A 255 17.42 -6.97 6.54
C ASP A 255 18.64 -6.02 6.49
N ALA A 256 18.50 -4.85 5.81
CA ALA A 256 19.58 -3.90 5.59
C ALA A 256 19.56 -2.68 6.54
N GLN A 257 18.48 -2.47 7.31
CA GLN A 257 18.38 -1.34 8.23
C GLN A 257 18.85 -1.74 9.64
N ARG A 258 20.14 -1.96 9.80
CA ARG A 258 20.78 -1.97 11.13
C ARG A 258 20.64 -0.57 11.74
N LEU A 259 19.83 -0.47 12.79
CA LEU A 259 19.74 0.75 13.58
C LEU A 259 21.05 0.88 14.37
N ARG A 260 21.76 1.98 14.15
CA ARG A 260 22.94 2.33 14.97
C ARG A 260 22.50 3.27 16.08
N ARG A 261 22.79 2.91 17.30
CA ARG A 261 22.58 3.80 18.45
C ARG A 261 23.69 4.84 18.48
N ILE A 262 23.32 6.09 18.65
CA ILE A 262 24.24 7.20 18.82
C ILE A 262 23.97 7.85 20.19
N GLY A 263 24.96 7.85 21.07
CA GLY A 263 24.91 8.45 22.40
C GLY A 263 24.75 7.46 23.56
N PRO A 264 24.75 7.95 24.81
CA PRO A 264 24.73 7.15 26.04
C PRO A 264 23.39 6.39 26.21
N ASP A 265 23.38 5.43 27.17
CA ASP A 265 22.22 4.55 27.42
C ASP A 265 20.96 5.27 27.89
N LYS A 266 21.08 6.39 28.57
CA LYS A 266 19.99 7.33 28.84
C LYS A 266 20.15 8.56 27.96
N GLY A 267 19.13 8.81 27.06
CA GLY A 267 19.11 9.99 26.19
C GLY A 267 19.75 9.82 24.81
N GLY A 268 20.32 8.66 24.47
CA GLY A 268 20.85 8.38 23.15
C GLY A 268 19.73 8.28 22.09
N ARG A 269 20.00 8.79 20.89
CA ARG A 269 19.10 8.66 19.74
C ARG A 269 19.55 7.52 18.84
N TRP A 270 18.62 6.97 18.08
CA TRP A 270 18.90 5.94 17.10
C TRP A 270 18.84 6.54 15.70
N GLU A 271 19.82 6.23 14.88
CA GLU A 271 19.84 6.60 13.48
C GLU A 271 19.87 5.35 12.61
N VAL A 272 19.25 5.45 11.43
CA VAL A 272 19.39 4.40 10.42
C VAL A 272 20.82 4.46 9.89
N ALA A 273 21.59 3.39 10.09
CA ALA A 273 22.92 3.31 9.52
C ALA A 273 22.84 3.43 8.00
N LYS A 274 23.36 4.51 7.44
CA LYS A 274 23.56 4.63 6.00
C LYS A 274 24.52 3.52 5.57
N ARG A 275 24.23 2.79 4.49
CA ARG A 275 25.21 1.90 3.88
C ARG A 275 26.48 2.71 3.61
N SER A 276 27.60 2.29 4.16
CA SER A 276 28.91 2.74 3.67
C SER A 276 28.97 2.44 2.17
N PRO A 277 29.38 3.37 1.31
CA PRO A 277 29.59 3.06 -0.10
C PRO A 277 30.56 1.87 -0.18
N ILE A 278 30.19 0.87 -0.97
CA ILE A 278 31.07 -0.26 -1.27
C ILE A 278 32.32 0.38 -1.90
N PRO A 279 33.53 0.15 -1.35
CA PRO A 279 34.75 0.65 -1.96
C PRO A 279 34.83 0.11 -3.41
N PRO A 280 35.27 0.92 -4.38
CA PRO A 280 35.41 0.46 -5.75
C PRO A 280 36.32 -0.78 -5.76
N ARG A 281 35.87 -1.85 -6.41
CA ARG A 281 36.71 -3.03 -6.61
C ARG A 281 37.99 -2.57 -7.30
N GLY A 282 39.13 -2.77 -6.64
CA GLY A 282 40.46 -2.52 -7.21
C GLY A 282 40.54 -3.23 -8.56
N ARG A 283 41.02 -2.51 -9.57
CA ARG A 283 41.39 -3.11 -10.84
C ARG A 283 42.46 -4.18 -10.57
N PRO A 284 42.36 -5.36 -11.17
CA PRO A 284 43.49 -6.28 -11.10
C PRO A 284 44.71 -5.62 -11.75
N ALA A 285 45.84 -5.70 -11.06
CA ALA A 285 47.12 -5.28 -11.60
C ALA A 285 47.42 -6.12 -12.83
N SER A 286 47.63 -5.45 -13.94
CA SER A 286 48.20 -6.06 -15.18
C SER A 286 49.67 -6.36 -14.93
N CYS A 287 50.02 -7.64 -14.99
CA CYS A 287 51.36 -8.06 -15.41
C CYS A 287 51.43 -8.12 -16.92
#